data_a7c3eee052e43737007d8edb8a35aa3a
#
_entry.id   a7c3eee052e43737007d8edb8a35aa3a
#
_cell.length_a   1.000
_cell.length_b   1.000
_cell.length_c   1.000
_cell.angle_alpha   90.00
_cell.angle_beta   90.00
_cell.angle_gamma   90.00
#
_symmetry.space_group_name_H-M   'P 1'
#
loop_
_entity.id
_entity.type
_entity.pdbx_description
1 polymer ?
#
loop_
_entity_poly.entity_id
_entity_poly.type
_entity_poly.pdbx_seq_one_letter_code
_entity_poly.pdbx_strand_id
1 'polypeptide(L)'
;MIYVHRIFDWRVGMAHGDGVKAQSWGGIPFYSIRSKRDAIQSLLRHLGQPQIDLLLMGHFHQPAVLEGTDCTVIMNGAGKGGDEYSIGTRYASQDPVQLLLTLHEKHGLTDTSRINLRSVA
;
A
#
# COMPACT_ATOMS: atom_id res chain seq x y z
N MET A 1 -4.39 -11.76 -5.66
CA MET A 1 -3.72 -11.55 -6.97
C MET A 1 -2.79 -10.35 -6.88
N ILE A 2 -1.65 -10.41 -7.51
CA ILE A 2 -0.70 -9.30 -7.57
C ILE A 2 -0.39 -8.97 -9.03
N TYR A 3 -0.31 -7.68 -9.31
CA TYR A 3 0.14 -7.17 -10.61
C TYR A 3 1.50 -6.52 -10.42
N VAL A 4 2.41 -6.73 -11.35
CA VAL A 4 3.75 -6.15 -11.32
C VAL A 4 3.96 -5.30 -12.56
N HIS A 5 4.33 -4.05 -12.34
CA HIS A 5 4.69 -3.11 -13.40
C HIS A 5 6.15 -2.71 -13.26
N ARG A 6 6.77 -2.44 -14.38
CA ARG A 6 8.11 -1.89 -14.39
C ARG A 6 8.04 -0.41 -14.74
N ILE A 7 8.62 0.43 -13.88
CA ILE A 7 8.75 1.87 -14.11
C ILE A 7 10.24 2.17 -14.03
N PHE A 8 10.83 2.59 -15.13
CA PHE A 8 12.30 2.57 -15.31
C PHE A 8 12.80 1.15 -15.06
N ASP A 9 13.74 0.96 -14.15
CA ASP A 9 14.21 -0.36 -13.72
C ASP A 9 13.59 -0.80 -12.40
N TRP A 10 12.65 -0.02 -11.87
CA TRP A 10 11.97 -0.32 -10.61
C TRP A 10 10.73 -1.18 -10.85
N ARG A 11 10.57 -2.20 -10.03
CA ARG A 11 9.43 -3.10 -10.11
C ARG A 11 8.42 -2.74 -9.06
N VAL A 12 7.22 -2.41 -9.50
CA VAL A 12 6.14 -1.96 -8.64
C VAL A 12 5.04 -3.02 -8.66
N GLY A 13 4.83 -3.67 -7.52
CA GLY A 13 3.74 -4.61 -7.34
C GLY A 13 2.50 -3.89 -6.83
N MET A 14 1.33 -4.36 -7.23
CA MET A 14 0.05 -3.84 -6.76
C MET A 14 -0.82 -4.98 -6.29
N ALA A 15 -1.37 -4.84 -5.08
CA ALA A 15 -2.29 -5.79 -4.48
C ALA A 15 -3.38 -5.04 -3.73
N HIS A 16 -4.58 -5.63 -3.65
CA HIS A 16 -5.67 -4.95 -2.95
C HIS A 16 -5.48 -4.93 -1.44
N GLY A 17 -5.02 -6.04 -0.86
CA GLY A 17 -4.83 -6.14 0.59
C GLY A 17 -5.94 -6.89 1.32
N ASP A 18 -6.97 -7.33 0.64
CA ASP A 18 -8.10 -8.05 1.24
C ASP A 18 -7.71 -9.44 1.77
N GLY A 19 -6.60 -10.00 1.32
CA GLY A 19 -6.06 -11.25 1.82
C GLY A 19 -5.25 -11.12 3.10
N VAL A 20 -5.06 -9.92 3.60
CA VAL A 20 -4.31 -9.65 4.82
C VAL A 20 -5.26 -9.72 6.02
N LYS A 21 -4.89 -10.52 7.02
CA LYS A 21 -5.72 -10.65 8.22
C LYS A 21 -5.68 -9.37 9.03
N ALA A 22 -6.88 -8.83 9.32
CA ALA A 22 -7.00 -7.65 10.17
C ALA A 22 -6.68 -8.00 11.61
N GLN A 23 -6.16 -7.02 12.36
CA GLN A 23 -5.99 -7.15 13.80
C GLN A 23 -7.32 -6.94 14.49
N SER A 24 -7.50 -7.60 15.66
CA SER A 24 -8.75 -7.52 16.42
C SER A 24 -9.05 -6.14 16.99
N TRP A 25 -8.06 -5.27 17.03
CA TRP A 25 -8.19 -3.91 17.59
C TRP A 25 -8.69 -2.88 16.57
N GLY A 26 -8.81 -3.26 15.30
CA GLY A 26 -8.93 -2.29 14.22
C GLY A 26 -7.57 -1.65 13.91
N GLY A 27 -7.53 -0.75 12.95
CA GLY A 27 -6.30 -0.10 12.52
C GLY A 27 -5.53 -0.93 11.51
N ILE A 28 -4.30 -0.50 11.22
CA ILE A 28 -3.47 -1.09 10.18
C ILE A 28 -2.73 -2.31 10.72
N PRO A 29 -2.93 -3.51 10.16
CA PRO A 29 -2.24 -4.71 10.62
C PRO A 29 -0.81 -4.79 10.06
N PHE A 30 0.09 -3.98 10.57
CA PHE A 30 1.45 -3.85 10.04
C PHE A 30 2.19 -5.17 9.93
N TYR A 31 2.08 -6.03 10.94
CA TYR A 31 2.76 -7.32 10.90
C TYR A 31 2.25 -8.20 9.75
N SER A 32 0.93 -8.28 9.59
CA SER A 32 0.32 -9.08 8.52
C SER A 32 0.67 -8.53 7.13
N ILE A 33 0.77 -7.21 7.01
CA ILE A 33 1.16 -6.56 5.75
C ILE A 33 2.61 -6.92 5.40
N ARG A 34 3.51 -6.85 6.38
CA ARG A 34 4.90 -7.26 6.17
C ARG A 34 5.02 -8.74 5.81
N SER A 35 4.24 -9.59 6.47
CA SER A 35 4.20 -11.02 6.13
C SER A 35 3.71 -11.24 4.72
N LYS A 36 2.71 -10.49 4.26
CA LYS A 36 2.22 -10.57 2.89
C LYS A 36 3.28 -10.13 1.89
N ARG A 37 4.00 -9.04 2.18
CA ARG A 37 5.12 -8.59 1.35
C ARG A 37 6.18 -9.68 1.23
N ASP A 38 6.58 -10.27 2.35
CA ASP A 38 7.61 -11.29 2.37
C ASP A 38 7.17 -12.55 1.63
N ALA A 39 5.91 -12.92 1.73
CA ALA A 39 5.34 -14.05 1.00
C ALA A 39 5.35 -13.79 -0.51
N ILE A 40 5.03 -12.58 -0.95
CA ILE A 40 5.08 -12.20 -2.36
C ILE A 40 6.51 -12.28 -2.88
N GLN A 41 7.47 -11.73 -2.15
CA GLN A 41 8.89 -11.79 -2.53
C GLN A 41 9.40 -13.24 -2.62
N SER A 42 9.00 -14.05 -1.67
CA SER A 42 9.37 -15.46 -1.65
C SER A 42 8.79 -16.23 -2.85
N LEU A 43 7.54 -15.94 -3.18
CA LEU A 43 6.89 -16.54 -4.34
C LEU A 43 7.59 -16.14 -5.64
N LEU A 44 7.90 -14.87 -5.80
CA LEU A 44 8.60 -14.39 -6.99
C LEU A 44 9.96 -15.06 -7.12
N ARG A 45 10.69 -15.19 -6.02
CA ARG A 45 11.99 -15.86 -6.00
C ARG A 45 11.84 -17.34 -6.41
N HIS A 46 10.83 -18.01 -5.88
CA HIS A 46 10.57 -19.41 -6.20
C HIS A 46 10.25 -19.59 -7.69
N LEU A 47 9.54 -18.65 -8.29
CA LEU A 47 9.19 -18.68 -9.70
C LEU A 47 10.33 -18.18 -10.63
N GLY A 48 11.50 -17.87 -10.09
CA GLY A 48 12.60 -17.34 -10.86
C GLY A 48 12.37 -15.93 -11.40
N GLN A 49 11.41 -15.20 -10.81
CA GLN A 49 11.07 -13.83 -11.21
C GLN A 49 11.83 -12.82 -10.37
N PRO A 50 12.17 -11.65 -10.93
CA PRO A 50 12.75 -10.58 -10.14
C PRO A 50 11.79 -10.13 -9.04
N GLN A 51 12.37 -9.74 -7.91
CA GLN A 51 11.59 -9.24 -6.78
C GLN A 51 11.10 -7.82 -7.04
N ILE A 52 10.07 -7.42 -6.30
CA ILE A 52 9.53 -6.07 -6.40
C ILE A 52 10.27 -5.12 -5.46
N ASP A 53 10.33 -3.86 -5.85
CA ASP A 53 10.95 -2.79 -5.05
C ASP A 53 9.91 -2.04 -4.22
N LEU A 54 8.71 -1.92 -4.75
CA LEU A 54 7.58 -1.26 -4.11
C LEU A 54 6.35 -2.16 -4.18
N LEU A 55 5.57 -2.18 -3.10
CA LEU A 55 4.27 -2.83 -3.08
C LEU A 55 3.21 -1.79 -2.75
N LEU A 56 2.33 -1.53 -3.70
CA LEU A 56 1.21 -0.61 -3.52
C LEU A 56 -0.01 -1.41 -3.08
N MET A 57 -0.66 -0.96 -2.02
CA MET A 57 -1.78 -1.67 -1.42
C MET A 57 -2.88 -0.71 -1.04
N GLY A 58 -4.13 -1.15 -1.17
CA GLY A 58 -5.32 -0.42 -0.73
C GLY A 58 -6.02 -1.13 0.41
N HIS A 59 -7.34 -1.16 0.36
CA HIS A 59 -8.24 -1.88 1.26
C HIS A 59 -8.43 -1.24 2.63
N PHE A 60 -7.37 -0.85 3.33
CA PHE A 60 -7.47 -0.40 4.72
C PHE A 60 -7.89 1.05 4.87
N HIS A 61 -7.97 1.79 3.78
CA HIS A 61 -8.44 3.17 3.72
C HIS A 61 -7.60 4.17 4.53
N GLN A 62 -6.39 3.79 4.90
CA GLN A 62 -5.47 4.63 5.65
C GLN A 62 -4.14 4.72 4.93
N PRO A 63 -3.63 5.93 4.67
CA PRO A 63 -2.32 6.08 4.03
C PRO A 63 -1.22 5.69 5.01
N ALA A 64 -0.26 4.93 4.52
CA ALA A 64 0.90 4.54 5.31
C ALA A 64 2.06 4.16 4.40
N VAL A 65 3.27 4.37 4.89
CA VAL A 65 4.50 3.94 4.23
C VAL A 65 5.28 3.07 5.19
N LEU A 66 5.49 1.81 4.82
CA LEU A 66 6.26 0.85 5.60
C LEU A 66 7.56 0.59 4.87
N GLU A 67 8.60 1.27 5.26
CA GLU A 67 9.91 1.08 4.66
C GLU A 67 10.51 -0.27 5.05
N GLY A 68 11.20 -0.89 4.11
CA GLY A 68 11.92 -2.13 4.32
C GLY A 68 13.21 -2.11 3.52
N THR A 69 14.12 -3.02 3.84
CA THR A 69 15.41 -3.09 3.17
C THR A 69 15.28 -3.53 1.71
N ASP A 70 14.33 -4.41 1.43
CA ASP A 70 14.16 -4.98 0.09
C ASP A 70 12.97 -4.37 -0.64
N CYS A 71 11.92 -4.04 0.08
CA CYS A 71 10.68 -3.60 -0.52
C CYS A 71 9.94 -2.67 0.44
N THR A 72 9.54 -1.52 -0.07
CA THR A 72 8.71 -0.58 0.67
C THR A 72 7.25 -0.83 0.33
N VAL A 73 6.40 -0.94 1.35
CA VAL A 73 4.96 -1.07 1.18
C VAL A 73 4.32 0.29 1.35
N ILE A 74 3.49 0.67 0.39
CA ILE A 74 2.78 1.94 0.40
C ILE A 74 1.29 1.63 0.36
N MET A 75 0.58 2.07 1.39
CA MET A 75 -0.86 1.93 1.47
C MET A 75 -1.52 3.25 1.15
N ASN A 76 -2.52 3.21 0.28
CA ASN A 76 -3.26 4.40 -0.10
C ASN A 76 -4.46 4.62 0.83
N GLY A 77 -4.91 5.87 0.91
CA GLY A 77 -6.13 6.21 1.61
C GLY A 77 -7.36 5.98 0.75
N ALA A 78 -8.54 6.24 1.31
CA ALA A 78 -9.78 6.19 0.57
C ALA A 78 -9.97 7.46 -0.25
N GLY A 79 -10.58 7.32 -1.43
CA GLY A 79 -10.91 8.46 -2.27
C GLY A 79 -12.16 9.22 -1.80
N LYS A 80 -12.81 8.76 -0.77
CA LYS A 80 -13.98 9.41 -0.16
C LYS A 80 -13.84 9.41 1.36
N GLY A 81 -14.55 10.30 2.02
CA GLY A 81 -14.60 10.34 3.48
C GLY A 81 -15.28 9.13 4.10
N GLY A 82 -15.31 9.07 5.41
CA GLY A 82 -15.96 7.99 6.14
C GLY A 82 -17.44 7.88 5.82
N ASP A 83 -17.96 6.66 5.83
CA ASP A 83 -19.37 6.36 5.62
C ASP A 83 -19.86 5.39 6.71
N GLU A 84 -21.13 5.00 6.61
CA GLU A 84 -21.71 4.07 7.59
C GLU A 84 -20.95 2.76 7.69
N TYR A 85 -20.45 2.26 6.57
CA TYR A 85 -19.68 1.04 6.54
C TYR A 85 -18.34 1.21 7.28
N SER A 86 -17.65 2.32 7.05
CA SER A 86 -16.41 2.62 7.75
C SER A 86 -16.60 2.68 9.25
N ILE A 87 -17.67 3.34 9.69
CA ILE A 87 -18.02 3.48 11.11
C ILE A 87 -18.36 2.11 11.68
N GLY A 88 -19.20 1.34 10.99
CA GLY A 88 -19.64 0.02 11.43
C GLY A 88 -18.51 -1.00 11.50
N THR A 89 -17.49 -0.87 10.68
CA THR A 89 -16.34 -1.78 10.68
C THR A 89 -15.19 -1.30 11.56
N ARG A 90 -15.37 -0.23 12.31
CA ARG A 90 -14.39 0.39 13.21
C ARG A 90 -13.20 1.02 12.48
N TYR A 91 -13.26 1.21 11.19
CA TYR A 91 -12.31 2.07 10.52
C TYR A 91 -12.64 3.50 10.90
N ALA A 92 -11.67 4.20 11.46
CA ALA A 92 -11.87 5.59 11.82
C ALA A 92 -12.33 6.38 10.60
N SER A 93 -13.31 7.23 10.79
CA SER A 93 -13.70 8.18 9.75
C SER A 93 -12.50 9.07 9.44
N GLN A 94 -12.04 9.04 8.20
CA GLN A 94 -10.88 9.80 7.79
C GLN A 94 -11.21 10.70 6.62
N ASP A 95 -10.43 11.75 6.50
CA ASP A 95 -10.47 12.58 5.31
C ASP A 95 -10.12 11.73 4.07
N PRO A 96 -10.76 11.99 2.94
CA PRO A 96 -10.37 11.32 1.71
C PRO A 96 -8.97 11.75 1.30
N VAL A 97 -8.06 10.81 1.19
CA VAL A 97 -6.65 11.06 0.92
C VAL A 97 -6.16 10.13 -0.18
N GLN A 98 -5.38 10.68 -1.08
CA GLN A 98 -4.63 9.91 -2.07
C GLN A 98 -3.16 10.25 -1.94
N LEU A 99 -2.30 9.27 -2.17
CA LEU A 99 -0.87 9.48 -2.16
C LEU A 99 -0.37 9.66 -3.59
N LEU A 100 0.43 10.69 -3.79
CA LEU A 100 1.17 10.92 -5.02
C LEU A 100 2.62 10.53 -4.77
N LEU A 101 3.13 9.62 -5.58
CA LEU A 101 4.49 9.11 -5.44
C LEU A 101 5.36 9.64 -6.57
N THR A 102 6.57 10.02 -6.24
CA THR A 102 7.57 10.39 -7.24
C THR A 102 8.63 9.31 -7.31
N LEU A 103 8.79 8.72 -8.48
CA LEU A 103 9.76 7.67 -8.72
C LEU A 103 10.84 8.19 -9.65
N HIS A 104 12.06 8.27 -9.15
CA HIS A 104 13.22 8.75 -9.90
C HIS A 104 13.92 7.57 -10.56
N GLU A 105 14.38 7.76 -11.79
CA GLU A 105 15.03 6.70 -12.55
C GLU A 105 16.21 6.06 -11.81
N LYS A 106 17.04 6.87 -11.15
CA LYS A 106 18.23 6.40 -10.44
C LYS A 106 18.02 6.17 -8.95
N HIS A 107 17.16 6.97 -8.33
CA HIS A 107 17.04 7.00 -6.87
C HIS A 107 15.80 6.29 -6.34
N GLY A 108 14.94 5.80 -7.21
CA GLY A 108 13.71 5.11 -6.79
C GLY A 108 12.68 6.07 -6.23
N LEU A 109 11.98 5.65 -5.20
CA LEU A 109 10.96 6.47 -4.55
C LEU A 109 11.62 7.63 -3.82
N THR A 110 11.43 8.85 -4.32
CA THR A 110 12.05 10.05 -3.76
C THR A 110 11.07 10.92 -2.98
N ASP A 111 9.79 10.80 -3.23
CA ASP A 111 8.80 11.64 -2.57
C ASP A 111 7.47 10.92 -2.48
N THR A 112 6.77 11.14 -1.36
CA THR A 112 5.42 10.66 -1.11
C THR A 112 4.60 11.84 -0.61
N SER A 113 3.72 12.36 -1.46
CA SER A 113 2.89 13.51 -1.14
C SER A 113 1.49 13.07 -0.76
N ARG A 114 1.00 13.55 0.36
CA ARG A 114 -0.35 13.29 0.84
C ARG A 114 -1.29 14.37 0.31
N ILE A 115 -2.23 13.97 -0.52
CA ILE A 115 -3.22 14.88 -1.11
C ILE A 115 -4.54 14.69 -0.39
N ASN A 116 -4.96 15.70 0.34
CA ASN A 116 -6.26 15.70 1.00
C ASN A 116 -7.33 16.16 0.01
N LEU A 117 -8.26 15.26 -0.32
CA LEU A 117 -9.30 15.52 -1.32
C LEU A 117 -10.48 16.33 -0.76
N ARG A 118 -10.54 16.51 0.55
CA ARG A 118 -11.60 17.31 1.17
C ARG A 118 -11.62 18.75 0.66
N SER A 119 -10.46 19.31 0.38
CA SER A 119 -10.32 20.67 -0.09
C SER A 119 -10.60 20.82 -1.59
N VAL A 120 -10.88 19.74 -2.30
CA VAL A 120 -11.07 19.73 -3.74
C VAL A 120 -12.55 19.57 -4.12
N ALA A 121 -13.41 19.49 -3.13
CA ALA A 121 -14.84 19.27 -3.33
C ALA A 121 -15.50 20.43 -4.09
#